data_02bb269cdb47ce3cc10d8c463a201968
#
_entry.id   02bb269cdb47ce3cc10d8c463a201968
#
_cell.length_a   1.000
_cell.length_b   1.000
_cell.length_c   1.000
_cell.angle_alpha   90.00
_cell.angle_beta   90.00
_cell.angle_gamma   90.00
#
_symmetry.space_group_name_H-M   'P 1'
#
loop_
_entity.id
_entity.type
_entity.pdbx_description
1 polymer ?
#
loop_
_entity_poly.entity_id
_entity_poly.type
_entity_poly.pdbx_seq_one_letter_code
_entity_poly.pdbx_strand_id
1 'polypeptide(L)'
;MARDTNGITPELRRQAIDRLFAERCSCVIRNGSDMRVFYERGVKDLYRLLKEEPGLLRGAFVADKVVGKAAAALLALGGDEEVSADVISRPALDLLEKNAVGTGYRLCVPHIVNRTHTGRCPLETRCDGLQTPEECLAQVTDFIETMKREG
;
A
#
# COMPACT_ATOMS: atom_id res chain seq x y z
N MET A 1 9.51 19.43 -17.28
CA MET A 1 10.54 18.44 -17.06
C MET A 1 10.00 17.32 -16.21
N ALA A 2 10.35 16.14 -16.55
CA ALA A 2 9.91 15.03 -15.74
C ALA A 2 10.51 15.15 -14.34
N ARG A 3 9.70 14.88 -13.37
CA ARG A 3 10.16 14.84 -12.00
C ARG A 3 11.18 13.71 -11.87
N ASP A 4 12.26 13.99 -11.15
CA ASP A 4 13.22 12.93 -10.85
C ASP A 4 12.58 12.05 -9.77
N THR A 5 12.04 10.92 -10.19
CA THR A 5 11.33 10.01 -9.32
C THR A 5 12.26 8.95 -8.76
N ASN A 6 13.42 9.38 -8.23
CA ASN A 6 14.41 8.49 -7.62
C ASN A 6 14.83 7.35 -8.55
N GLY A 7 14.91 7.64 -9.84
CA GLY A 7 15.29 6.64 -10.81
C GLY A 7 14.18 5.71 -11.24
N ILE A 8 12.94 5.98 -10.87
CA ILE A 8 11.80 5.17 -11.31
C ILE A 8 11.53 5.45 -12.79
N THR A 9 11.73 4.42 -13.62
CA THR A 9 11.53 4.51 -15.06
C THR A 9 10.38 3.61 -15.46
N PRO A 10 9.83 3.79 -16.68
CA PRO A 10 8.78 2.85 -17.15
C PRO A 10 9.23 1.40 -17.12
N GLU A 11 10.51 1.14 -17.39
CA GLU A 11 11.04 -0.22 -17.34
C GLU A 11 11.06 -0.77 -15.93
N LEU A 12 11.50 0.02 -14.97
CA LEU A 12 11.53 -0.42 -13.57
C LEU A 12 10.12 -0.67 -13.04
N ARG A 13 9.15 0.16 -13.44
CA ARG A 13 7.76 -0.06 -13.07
C ARG A 13 7.26 -1.40 -13.61
N ARG A 14 7.55 -1.66 -14.88
CA ARG A 14 7.12 -2.91 -15.52
C ARG A 14 7.74 -4.12 -14.83
N GLN A 15 9.02 -4.06 -14.50
CA GLN A 15 9.70 -5.16 -13.82
C GLN A 15 9.02 -5.49 -12.48
N ALA A 16 8.68 -4.48 -11.71
CA ALA A 16 8.04 -4.69 -10.42
C ALA A 16 6.62 -5.24 -10.58
N ILE A 17 5.87 -4.71 -11.53
CA ILE A 17 4.51 -5.17 -11.79
C ILE A 17 4.51 -6.59 -12.32
N ASP A 18 5.41 -6.91 -13.25
CA ASP A 18 5.50 -8.26 -13.79
C ASP A 18 5.85 -9.25 -12.68
N ARG A 19 6.74 -8.86 -11.79
CA ARG A 19 7.13 -9.73 -10.68
C ARG A 19 5.96 -9.96 -9.73
N LEU A 20 5.14 -8.94 -9.51
CA LEU A 20 3.97 -9.05 -8.65
C LEU A 20 3.06 -10.20 -9.11
N PHE A 21 2.85 -10.32 -10.41
CA PHE A 21 1.97 -11.33 -10.95
C PHE A 21 2.66 -12.68 -11.18
N ALA A 22 3.95 -12.65 -11.51
CA ALA A 22 4.70 -13.88 -11.78
C ALA A 22 4.93 -14.71 -10.51
N GLU A 23 5.17 -14.06 -9.38
CA GLU A 23 5.51 -14.76 -8.14
C GLU A 23 4.34 -14.97 -7.19
N ARG A 24 3.15 -14.59 -7.59
CA ARG A 24 1.94 -14.75 -6.76
C ARG A 24 2.09 -14.11 -5.37
N CYS A 25 2.89 -13.06 -5.30
CA CYS A 25 3.07 -12.33 -4.05
C CYS A 25 1.98 -11.27 -3.91
N SER A 26 1.93 -10.63 -2.77
CA SER A 26 0.95 -9.58 -2.52
C SER A 26 1.48 -8.20 -2.87
N CYS A 27 2.79 -8.00 -2.73
CA CYS A 27 3.39 -6.68 -2.86
C CYS A 27 4.85 -6.77 -3.29
N VAL A 28 5.28 -5.85 -4.14
CA VAL A 28 6.68 -5.72 -4.54
C VAL A 28 7.09 -4.28 -4.28
N ILE A 29 8.20 -4.09 -3.57
CA ILE A 29 8.73 -2.77 -3.28
C ILE A 29 10.08 -2.62 -3.94
N ARG A 30 10.22 -1.60 -4.79
CA ARG A 30 11.45 -1.29 -5.47
C ARG A 30 11.98 0.04 -4.97
N ASN A 31 13.21 0.03 -4.44
CA ASN A 31 13.86 1.25 -4.02
C ASN A 31 15.30 1.23 -4.53
N GLY A 32 15.59 2.09 -5.50
CA GLY A 32 16.87 2.06 -6.17
C GLY A 32 17.09 0.72 -6.85
N SER A 33 18.19 0.06 -6.53
CA SER A 33 18.50 -1.26 -7.06
C SER A 33 17.90 -2.38 -6.23
N ASP A 34 17.29 -2.06 -5.09
CA ASP A 34 16.73 -3.07 -4.18
C ASP A 34 15.28 -3.37 -4.58
N MET A 35 14.97 -4.64 -4.74
CA MET A 35 13.60 -5.07 -5.06
C MET A 35 13.23 -6.20 -4.10
N ARG A 36 12.21 -5.96 -3.28
CA ARG A 36 11.78 -6.93 -2.28
C ARG A 36 10.35 -7.35 -2.53
N VAL A 37 10.09 -8.61 -2.27
CA VAL A 37 8.81 -9.26 -2.54
C VAL A 37 8.19 -9.69 -1.21
N PHE A 38 6.90 -9.45 -1.06
CA PHE A 38 6.18 -9.73 0.18
C PHE A 38 4.96 -10.59 -0.11
N TYR A 39 4.65 -11.48 0.80
CA TYR A 39 3.61 -12.50 0.61
C TYR A 39 2.47 -12.39 1.61
N GLU A 40 2.63 -11.59 2.66
CA GLU A 40 1.58 -11.41 3.66
C GLU A 40 0.41 -10.62 3.10
N ARG A 41 -0.79 -10.98 3.53
CA ARG A 41 -1.98 -10.23 3.12
C ARG A 41 -2.21 -9.06 4.05
N GLY A 42 -2.88 -8.04 3.51
CA GLY A 42 -3.26 -6.88 4.28
C GLY A 42 -2.08 -5.97 4.53
N VAL A 43 -2.04 -5.39 5.72
CA VAL A 43 -1.10 -4.31 6.01
C VAL A 43 0.09 -4.74 6.88
N LYS A 44 0.20 -6.01 7.23
CA LYS A 44 1.22 -6.46 8.17
C LYS A 44 2.64 -6.11 7.74
N ASP A 45 2.98 -6.41 6.48
CA ASP A 45 4.32 -6.12 5.99
C ASP A 45 4.58 -4.62 5.96
N LEU A 46 3.62 -3.84 5.47
CA LEU A 46 3.79 -2.39 5.42
C LEU A 46 3.94 -1.80 6.82
N TYR A 47 3.16 -2.27 7.77
CA TYR A 47 3.24 -1.80 9.14
C TYR A 47 4.62 -2.10 9.75
N ARG A 48 5.11 -3.32 9.55
CA ARG A 48 6.43 -3.72 10.04
C ARG A 48 7.53 -2.86 9.39
N LEU A 49 7.46 -2.66 8.08
CA LEU A 49 8.46 -1.87 7.37
C LEU A 49 8.46 -0.43 7.84
N LEU A 50 7.28 0.14 8.05
CA LEU A 50 7.18 1.51 8.52
C LEU A 50 7.87 1.70 9.86
N LYS A 51 7.79 0.71 10.74
CA LYS A 51 8.40 0.78 12.07
C LYS A 51 9.87 0.39 12.07
N GLU A 52 10.24 -0.63 11.29
CA GLU A 52 11.57 -1.22 11.37
C GLU A 52 12.51 -0.83 10.23
N GLU A 53 11.97 -0.57 9.05
CA GLU A 53 12.78 -0.25 7.87
C GLU A 53 12.14 0.87 7.06
N PRO A 54 11.91 2.04 7.67
CA PRO A 54 11.22 3.12 6.93
C PRO A 54 11.99 3.59 5.70
N GLY A 55 13.31 3.40 5.68
CA GLY A 55 14.12 3.76 4.52
C GLY A 55 13.79 2.97 3.27
N LEU A 56 13.25 1.76 3.40
CA LEU A 56 12.86 0.98 2.23
C LEU A 56 11.65 1.61 1.53
N LEU A 57 10.74 2.20 2.29
CA LEU A 57 9.54 2.82 1.73
C LEU A 57 9.79 4.20 1.16
N ARG A 58 10.73 4.95 1.73
CA ARG A 58 10.96 6.34 1.34
C ARG A 58 11.42 6.43 -0.11
N GLY A 59 10.64 7.12 -0.93
CA GLY A 59 10.96 7.31 -2.34
C GLY A 59 10.78 6.08 -3.20
N ALA A 60 10.15 5.03 -2.68
CA ALA A 60 10.04 3.75 -3.37
C ALA A 60 8.91 3.73 -4.40
N PHE A 61 9.01 2.79 -5.33
CA PHE A 61 7.90 2.38 -6.18
C PHE A 61 7.32 1.10 -5.58
N VAL A 62 6.00 1.10 -5.35
CA VAL A 62 5.31 -0.05 -4.76
C VAL A 62 4.28 -0.58 -5.75
N ALA A 63 4.37 -1.88 -6.06
CA ALA A 63 3.34 -2.58 -6.83
C ALA A 63 2.59 -3.48 -5.87
N ASP A 64 1.27 -3.34 -5.81
CA ASP A 64 0.45 -4.07 -4.85
C ASP A 64 -0.81 -4.58 -5.53
N LYS A 65 -1.27 -5.74 -5.13
CA LYS A 65 -2.48 -6.31 -5.74
C LYS A 65 -3.74 -5.61 -5.28
N VAL A 66 -3.81 -5.27 -4.00
CA VAL A 66 -5.02 -4.66 -3.44
C VAL A 66 -4.61 -3.57 -2.46
N VAL A 67 -5.05 -2.34 -2.72
CA VAL A 67 -4.75 -1.20 -1.85
C VAL A 67 -6.05 -0.63 -1.29
N GLY A 68 -6.28 -0.86 -0.01
CA GLY A 68 -7.36 -0.22 0.73
C GLY A 68 -6.84 1.03 1.44
N LYS A 69 -7.74 1.72 2.13
CA LYS A 69 -7.40 2.99 2.75
C LYS A 69 -6.32 2.85 3.82
N ALA A 70 -6.33 1.74 4.58
CA ALA A 70 -5.31 1.52 5.60
C ALA A 70 -3.92 1.37 4.97
N ALA A 71 -3.82 0.56 3.90
CA ALA A 71 -2.56 0.40 3.19
C ALA A 71 -2.10 1.73 2.60
N ALA A 72 -3.02 2.48 2.01
CA ALA A 72 -2.71 3.80 1.44
C ALA A 72 -2.12 4.73 2.50
N ALA A 73 -2.68 4.70 3.71
CA ALA A 73 -2.18 5.53 4.80
C ALA A 73 -0.74 5.17 5.16
N LEU A 74 -0.44 3.88 5.26
CA LEU A 74 0.91 3.43 5.59
C LEU A 74 1.91 3.79 4.48
N LEU A 75 1.48 3.65 3.23
CA LEU A 75 2.32 4.03 2.10
C LEU A 75 2.59 5.54 2.09
N ALA A 76 1.56 6.34 2.34
CA ALA A 76 1.74 7.79 2.41
C ALA A 76 2.70 8.18 3.53
N LEU A 77 2.56 7.57 4.70
CA LEU A 77 3.45 7.85 5.83
C LEU A 77 4.88 7.38 5.56
N GLY A 78 5.02 6.31 4.78
CA GLY A 78 6.34 5.81 4.40
C GLY A 78 7.07 6.71 3.41
N GLY A 79 6.35 7.64 2.79
CA GLY A 79 6.97 8.55 1.83
C GLY A 79 7.23 7.94 0.48
N ASP A 80 6.41 6.98 0.07
CA ASP A 80 6.55 6.33 -1.23
C ASP A 80 6.37 7.35 -2.34
N GLU A 81 7.16 7.18 -3.38
CA GLU A 81 7.08 8.08 -4.52
C GLU A 81 5.87 7.74 -5.40
N GLU A 82 5.62 6.46 -5.60
CA GLU A 82 4.59 6.02 -6.53
C GLU A 82 4.06 4.64 -6.15
N VAL A 83 2.75 4.45 -6.32
CA VAL A 83 2.09 3.17 -6.06
C VAL A 83 1.33 2.75 -7.30
N SER A 84 1.49 1.48 -7.70
CA SER A 84 0.70 0.89 -8.77
C SER A 84 -0.10 -0.26 -8.17
N ALA A 85 -1.42 -0.15 -8.22
CA ALA A 85 -2.32 -1.14 -7.63
C ALA A 85 -3.06 -1.91 -8.71
N ASP A 86 -3.24 -3.21 -8.53
CA ASP A 86 -4.14 -3.94 -9.41
C ASP A 86 -5.57 -3.50 -9.12
N VAL A 87 -5.94 -3.52 -7.84
CA VAL A 87 -7.26 -3.03 -7.39
C VAL A 87 -7.05 -2.03 -6.28
N ILE A 88 -7.72 -0.90 -6.35
CA ILE A 88 -7.62 0.14 -5.33
C ILE A 88 -9.03 0.62 -4.97
N SER A 89 -9.26 0.90 -3.69
CA SER A 89 -10.53 1.49 -3.29
C SER A 89 -10.52 2.99 -3.54
N ARG A 90 -11.68 3.57 -3.76
CA ARG A 90 -11.79 5.03 -3.95
C ARG A 90 -11.24 5.81 -2.76
N PRO A 91 -11.56 5.44 -1.50
CA PRO A 91 -10.96 6.13 -0.36
C PRO A 91 -9.44 6.05 -0.32
N ALA A 92 -8.87 4.91 -0.75
CA ALA A 92 -7.42 4.76 -0.80
C ALA A 92 -6.81 5.68 -1.86
N LEU A 93 -7.41 5.71 -3.04
CA LEU A 93 -6.95 6.57 -4.12
C LEU A 93 -6.96 8.03 -3.71
N ASP A 94 -8.06 8.47 -3.10
CA ASP A 94 -8.20 9.86 -2.65
C ASP A 94 -7.12 10.21 -1.61
N LEU A 95 -6.85 9.29 -0.69
CA LEU A 95 -5.84 9.53 0.35
C LEU A 95 -4.44 9.63 -0.24
N LEU A 96 -4.10 8.77 -1.18
CA LEU A 96 -2.80 8.81 -1.84
C LEU A 96 -2.63 10.10 -2.65
N GLU A 97 -3.66 10.49 -3.40
CA GLU A 97 -3.60 11.71 -4.18
C GLU A 97 -3.47 12.95 -3.28
N LYS A 98 -4.20 12.96 -2.18
CA LYS A 98 -4.17 14.06 -1.22
C LYS A 98 -2.78 14.21 -0.61
N ASN A 99 -2.03 13.13 -0.50
CA ASN A 99 -0.70 13.14 0.08
C ASN A 99 0.41 13.12 -0.97
N ALA A 100 0.07 13.46 -2.20
CA ALA A 100 1.01 13.64 -3.30
C ALA A 100 1.79 12.38 -3.69
N VAL A 101 1.20 11.21 -3.48
CA VAL A 101 1.79 9.95 -3.95
C VAL A 101 1.29 9.67 -5.37
N GLY A 102 2.21 9.46 -6.30
CA GLY A 102 1.84 9.10 -7.67
C GLY A 102 1.11 7.76 -7.66
N THR A 103 0.01 7.66 -8.42
CA THR A 103 -0.84 6.46 -8.34
C THR A 103 -1.27 6.00 -9.72
N GLY A 104 -1.09 4.69 -9.97
CA GLY A 104 -1.64 4.01 -11.13
C GLY A 104 -2.44 2.82 -10.65
N TYR A 105 -3.43 2.39 -11.45
CA TYR A 105 -4.24 1.23 -11.07
C TYR A 105 -4.94 0.65 -12.28
N ARG A 106 -5.32 -0.63 -12.17
CA ARG A 106 -6.14 -1.26 -13.21
C ARG A 106 -7.63 -1.06 -12.93
N LEU A 107 -8.03 -1.22 -11.66
CA LEU A 107 -9.44 -1.14 -11.29
C LEU A 107 -9.61 -0.37 -9.99
N CYS A 108 -10.48 0.63 -10.01
CA CYS A 108 -10.85 1.37 -8.81
C CYS A 108 -12.26 0.95 -8.40
N VAL A 109 -12.41 0.55 -7.14
CA VAL A 109 -13.68 0.07 -6.59
C VAL A 109 -14.11 0.96 -5.43
N PRO A 110 -15.41 1.00 -5.09
CA PRO A 110 -15.85 1.83 -3.97
C PRO A 110 -15.26 1.42 -2.63
N HIS A 111 -15.12 0.12 -2.40
CA HIS A 111 -14.60 -0.42 -1.14
C HIS A 111 -13.89 -1.75 -1.41
N ILE A 112 -12.86 -2.05 -0.60
CA ILE A 112 -12.26 -3.37 -0.63
C ILE A 112 -13.15 -4.32 0.16
N VAL A 113 -13.44 -5.48 -0.42
CA VAL A 113 -14.22 -6.52 0.25
C VAL A 113 -13.29 -7.47 1.02
N ASN A 114 -13.83 -8.17 2.01
CA ASN A 114 -13.06 -9.14 2.76
C ASN A 114 -12.85 -10.41 1.91
N ARG A 115 -12.06 -11.36 2.46
CA ARG A 115 -11.71 -12.57 1.72
C ARG A 115 -12.90 -13.43 1.33
N THR A 116 -13.94 -13.43 2.15
CA THR A 116 -15.11 -14.28 1.92
C THR A 116 -16.16 -13.59 1.07
N HIS A 117 -15.91 -12.35 0.66
CA HIS A 117 -16.84 -11.55 -0.13
C HIS A 117 -18.19 -11.36 0.55
N THR A 118 -18.21 -11.42 1.89
CA THR A 118 -19.44 -11.24 2.68
C THR A 118 -19.60 -9.81 3.17
N GLY A 119 -18.61 -8.95 3.00
CA GLY A 119 -18.67 -7.58 3.44
C GLY A 119 -17.39 -6.83 3.20
N ARG A 120 -17.28 -5.62 3.74
CA ARG A 120 -16.11 -4.79 3.57
C ARG A 120 -14.96 -5.29 4.42
N CYS A 121 -13.74 -5.03 3.95
CA CYS A 121 -12.54 -5.31 4.74
C CYS A 121 -12.63 -4.57 6.09
N PRO A 122 -12.37 -5.24 7.21
CA PRO A 122 -12.48 -4.59 8.53
C PRO A 122 -11.62 -3.35 8.68
N LEU A 123 -10.40 -3.37 8.14
CA LEU A 123 -9.52 -2.20 8.22
C LEU A 123 -10.02 -1.05 7.37
N GLU A 124 -10.59 -1.35 6.20
CA GLU A 124 -11.19 -0.32 5.37
C GLU A 124 -12.32 0.37 6.14
N THR A 125 -13.13 -0.41 6.85
CA THR A 125 -14.22 0.12 7.66
C THR A 125 -13.70 0.97 8.82
N ARG A 126 -12.65 0.53 9.49
CA ARG A 126 -12.07 1.28 10.60
C ARG A 126 -11.52 2.64 10.17
N CYS A 127 -11.06 2.75 8.94
CA CYS A 127 -10.51 3.99 8.42
C CYS A 127 -11.56 4.89 7.76
N ASP A 128 -12.79 4.43 7.70
CA ASP A 128 -13.87 5.16 7.06
C ASP A 128 -14.07 6.52 7.71
N GLY A 129 -14.16 7.57 6.90
CA GLY A 129 -14.35 8.92 7.40
C GLY A 129 -13.11 9.61 7.94
N LEU A 130 -12.02 8.90 8.12
CA LEU A 130 -10.78 9.51 8.59
C LEU A 130 -10.13 10.32 7.47
N GLN A 131 -9.47 11.42 7.83
CA GLN A 131 -8.96 12.38 6.85
C GLN A 131 -7.45 12.30 6.64
N THR A 132 -6.71 11.78 7.61
CA THR A 132 -5.24 11.81 7.54
C THR A 132 -4.66 10.41 7.68
N PRO A 133 -3.45 10.20 7.09
CA PRO A 133 -2.76 8.93 7.27
C PRO A 133 -2.48 8.60 8.74
N GLU A 134 -2.20 9.62 9.55
CA GLU A 134 -1.92 9.43 10.98
C GLU A 134 -3.12 8.87 11.72
N GLU A 135 -4.32 9.35 11.40
CA GLU A 135 -5.54 8.81 12.01
C GLU A 135 -5.74 7.34 11.65
N CYS A 136 -5.47 7.01 10.39
CA CYS A 136 -5.57 5.63 9.94
C CYS A 136 -4.52 4.75 10.60
N LEU A 137 -3.31 5.26 10.81
CA LEU A 137 -2.24 4.50 11.47
C LEU A 137 -2.66 4.08 12.88
N ALA A 138 -3.35 4.96 13.61
CA ALA A 138 -3.84 4.62 14.94
C ALA A 138 -4.79 3.41 14.88
N GLN A 139 -5.66 3.36 13.88
CA GLN A 139 -6.57 2.22 13.70
C GLN A 139 -5.83 0.94 13.31
N VAL A 140 -4.85 1.06 12.44
CA VAL A 140 -4.03 -0.09 12.03
C VAL A 140 -3.27 -0.64 13.22
N THR A 141 -2.67 0.24 14.02
CA THR A 141 -1.92 -0.15 15.21
C THR A 141 -2.80 -0.93 16.17
N ASP A 142 -3.98 -0.39 16.47
CA ASP A 142 -4.91 -1.05 17.37
C ASP A 142 -5.34 -2.42 16.83
N PHE A 143 -5.64 -2.49 15.55
CA PHE A 143 -6.06 -3.73 14.91
C PHE A 143 -4.96 -4.80 15.03
N ILE A 144 -3.72 -4.45 14.71
CA ILE A 144 -2.60 -5.39 14.74
C ILE A 144 -2.30 -5.82 16.18
N GLU A 145 -2.30 -4.89 17.12
CA GLU A 145 -2.05 -5.20 18.52
C GLU A 145 -3.13 -6.13 19.08
N THR A 146 -4.37 -5.91 18.72
CA THR A 146 -5.47 -6.76 19.13
C THR A 146 -5.31 -8.18 18.58
N MET A 147 -4.93 -8.30 17.30
CA MET A 147 -4.70 -9.61 16.70
C MET A 147 -3.56 -10.36 17.38
N LYS A 148 -2.50 -9.67 17.76
CA LYS A 148 -1.38 -10.29 18.48
C LYS A 148 -1.81 -10.84 19.84
N ARG A 149 -2.67 -10.09 20.54
CA ARG A 149 -3.17 -10.54 21.85
C ARG A 149 -4.09 -11.74 21.76
N GLU A 150 -4.84 -11.84 20.67
CA GLU A 150 -5.78 -12.94 20.45
C GLU A 150 -5.13 -14.15 19.80
N GLY A 151 -4.05 -13.93 19.10
CA GLY A 151 -3.32 -14.96 18.39
C GLY A 151 -2.15 -15.42 19.17
#